data_490da7d07f3fd089feccb0faba77c0a0
#
_entry.id   490da7d07f3fd089feccb0faba77c0a0
#
_cell.length_a   1.000
_cell.length_b   1.000
_cell.length_c   1.000
_cell.angle_alpha   90.00
_cell.angle_beta   90.00
_cell.angle_gamma   90.00
#
_symmetry.space_group_name_H-M   'P 1'
#
loop_
_entity.id
_entity.type
_entity.pdbx_description
1 polymer ?
#
loop_
_entity_poly.entity_id
_entity_poly.type
_entity_poly.pdbx_seq_one_letter_code
_entity_poly.pdbx_strand_id
1 'polypeptide(L)'
;MALPGFVLGFLLFTLLGVASGIATGLSPGLHINNVAALVLATRSTWASFIASVFPDAADSETVGLLLACYLLAAAASHAVFDFVPSVFLGAPTEDTALATLPGHRLLLVGQGAKAVALAARGAVLGTAFALVVLIPLRLLLADPVDLAARFRSWSPLFLIFVISALLASEARGRRWRRVARAAWVQAVAGLLGIAVLRGLSPLDSGTVLFPLFSGLFGIPSLLFGLASRAGDIPAQRIEPLRRLSRDDVASAIRGTLAGASVSWLPGLSGGAAATLASLRLRKPIGPTQFMVVLGAVSTSTSLLSVAVLFMIQRARSGAAVAVADLLIDPGRWSNPIATPASLLLLLVATGLATAIAAPLAARIAR
;
A
#
# COMPACT_ATOMS: atom_id res chain seq x y z
N MET A 1 11.18 19.07 -25.03
CA MET A 1 9.88 18.43 -24.75
C MET A 1 8.77 19.44 -24.93
N ALA A 2 7.80 19.21 -25.81
CA ALA A 2 6.60 20.03 -25.88
C ALA A 2 5.80 19.82 -24.59
N LEU A 3 5.74 20.83 -23.74
CA LEU A 3 5.07 20.81 -22.43
C LEU A 3 3.61 20.27 -22.48
N PRO A 4 2.81 20.58 -23.53
CA PRO A 4 1.44 20.08 -23.62
C PRO A 4 1.34 18.55 -23.75
N GLY A 5 2.17 17.90 -24.55
CA GLY A 5 2.14 16.45 -24.75
C GLY A 5 2.50 15.69 -23.47
N PHE A 6 3.48 16.15 -22.73
CA PHE A 6 3.86 15.56 -21.44
C PHE A 6 2.72 15.68 -20.40
N VAL A 7 2.13 16.87 -20.27
CA VAL A 7 1.03 17.09 -19.32
C VAL A 7 -0.16 16.20 -19.63
N LEU A 8 -0.51 16.06 -20.91
CA LEU A 8 -1.60 15.18 -21.33
C LEU A 8 -1.29 13.72 -21.05
N GLY A 9 -0.06 13.26 -21.36
CA GLY A 9 0.42 11.93 -21.02
C GLY A 9 0.40 11.66 -19.51
N PHE A 10 0.90 12.59 -18.70
CA PHE A 10 0.87 12.51 -17.24
C PHE A 10 -0.57 12.35 -16.71
N LEU A 11 -1.51 13.16 -17.17
CA LEU A 11 -2.91 13.07 -16.75
C LEU A 11 -3.55 11.76 -17.20
N LEU A 12 -3.33 11.34 -18.46
CA LEU A 12 -3.87 10.09 -18.99
C LEU A 12 -3.36 8.88 -18.19
N PHE A 13 -2.04 8.76 -18.00
CA PHE A 13 -1.45 7.63 -17.27
C PHE A 13 -1.83 7.63 -15.79
N THR A 14 -1.98 8.81 -15.17
CA THR A 14 -2.52 8.92 -13.80
C THR A 14 -3.97 8.42 -13.75
N LEU A 15 -4.84 8.81 -14.68
CA LEU A 15 -6.23 8.36 -14.71
C LEU A 15 -6.37 6.86 -15.04
N LEU A 16 -5.58 6.35 -15.98
CA LEU A 16 -5.51 4.90 -16.25
C LEU A 16 -5.05 4.13 -15.00
N GLY A 17 -4.08 4.67 -14.26
CA GLY A 17 -3.66 4.12 -12.98
C GLY A 17 -4.80 4.10 -11.97
N VAL A 18 -5.54 5.20 -11.83
CA VAL A 18 -6.73 5.25 -10.97
C VAL A 18 -7.73 4.16 -11.34
N ALA A 19 -8.06 4.03 -12.64
CA ALA A 19 -9.01 3.02 -13.12
C ALA A 19 -8.52 1.58 -12.81
N SER A 20 -7.24 1.29 -13.06
CA SER A 20 -6.62 0.00 -12.71
C SER A 20 -6.65 -0.27 -11.22
N GLY A 21 -6.36 0.73 -10.39
CA GLY A 21 -6.39 0.60 -8.94
C GLY A 21 -7.81 0.40 -8.39
N ILE A 22 -8.82 1.02 -9.01
CA ILE A 22 -10.24 0.74 -8.70
C ILE A 22 -10.58 -0.71 -9.02
N ALA A 23 -10.24 -1.17 -10.23
CA ALA A 23 -10.53 -2.54 -10.66
C ALA A 23 -9.85 -3.57 -9.74
N THR A 24 -8.58 -3.39 -9.44
CA THR A 24 -7.83 -4.32 -8.57
C THR A 24 -8.24 -4.22 -7.10
N GLY A 25 -8.55 -3.03 -6.59
CA GLY A 25 -9.02 -2.83 -5.21
C GLY A 25 -10.42 -3.37 -4.95
N LEU A 26 -11.29 -3.42 -5.97
CA LEU A 26 -12.61 -4.05 -5.88
C LEU A 26 -12.57 -5.56 -6.09
N SER A 27 -11.48 -6.09 -6.66
CA SER A 27 -11.34 -7.52 -6.97
C SER A 27 -10.48 -8.21 -5.90
N PRO A 28 -11.08 -8.97 -4.98
CA PRO A 28 -10.31 -9.69 -3.95
C PRO A 28 -9.23 -10.57 -4.58
N GLY A 29 -8.02 -10.52 -4.02
CA GLY A 29 -6.90 -11.33 -4.47
C GLY A 29 -6.07 -10.73 -5.60
N LEU A 30 -6.48 -9.62 -6.21
CA LEU A 30 -5.63 -8.86 -7.12
C LEU A 30 -4.87 -7.79 -6.32
N HIS A 31 -3.56 -7.89 -6.30
CA HIS A 31 -2.71 -6.94 -5.59
C HIS A 31 -1.98 -6.02 -6.58
N ILE A 32 -1.66 -4.80 -6.16
CA ILE A 32 -0.93 -3.84 -7.00
C ILE A 32 0.45 -4.35 -7.48
N ASN A 33 1.07 -5.24 -6.71
CA ASN A 33 2.33 -5.87 -7.13
C ASN A 33 2.17 -6.71 -8.41
N ASN A 34 0.97 -7.29 -8.65
CA ASN A 34 0.68 -8.02 -9.87
C ASN A 34 0.60 -7.08 -11.08
N VAL A 35 -0.02 -5.90 -10.89
CA VAL A 35 -0.06 -4.84 -11.90
C VAL A 35 1.35 -4.35 -12.20
N ALA A 36 2.17 -4.13 -11.17
CA ALA A 36 3.54 -3.68 -11.31
C ALA A 36 4.39 -4.69 -12.12
N ALA A 37 4.28 -5.98 -11.81
CA ALA A 37 4.96 -7.04 -12.56
C ALA A 37 4.51 -7.11 -14.03
N LEU A 38 3.20 -6.96 -14.28
CA LEU A 38 2.64 -6.93 -15.64
C LEU A 38 3.16 -5.72 -16.44
N VAL A 39 3.19 -4.53 -15.83
CA VAL A 39 3.70 -3.32 -16.49
C VAL A 39 5.17 -3.49 -16.88
N LEU A 40 6.00 -4.04 -15.98
CA LEU A 40 7.40 -4.33 -16.30
C LEU A 40 7.53 -5.35 -17.43
N ALA A 41 6.79 -6.45 -17.39
CA ALA A 41 6.80 -7.48 -18.41
C ALA A 41 6.35 -6.97 -19.79
N THR A 42 5.47 -5.96 -19.82
CA THR A 42 4.94 -5.37 -21.06
C THR A 42 5.53 -3.98 -21.37
N ARG A 43 6.67 -3.63 -20.76
CA ARG A 43 7.29 -2.29 -20.89
C ARG A 43 7.51 -1.87 -22.35
N SER A 44 7.97 -2.77 -23.21
CA SER A 44 8.19 -2.47 -24.63
C SER A 44 6.90 -2.12 -25.37
N THR A 45 5.81 -2.82 -25.06
CA THR A 45 4.48 -2.55 -25.64
C THR A 45 3.98 -1.17 -25.22
N TRP A 46 4.13 -0.84 -23.93
CA TRP A 46 3.79 0.48 -23.42
C TRP A 46 4.63 1.59 -24.05
N ALA A 47 5.95 1.37 -24.23
CA ALA A 47 6.83 2.32 -24.89
C ALA A 47 6.39 2.58 -26.35
N SER A 48 6.05 1.53 -27.09
CA SER A 48 5.54 1.65 -28.46
C SER A 48 4.21 2.39 -28.52
N PHE A 49 3.30 2.13 -27.58
CA PHE A 49 2.02 2.84 -27.46
C PHE A 49 2.24 4.34 -27.15
N ILE A 50 3.09 4.66 -26.17
CA ILE A 50 3.39 6.05 -25.80
C ILE A 50 4.00 6.78 -27.00
N ALA A 51 4.95 6.17 -27.70
CA ALA A 51 5.58 6.76 -28.89
C ALA A 51 4.57 7.03 -30.02
N SER A 52 3.55 6.19 -30.17
CA SER A 52 2.51 6.38 -31.18
C SER A 52 1.52 7.51 -30.87
N VAL A 53 1.23 7.72 -29.59
CA VAL A 53 0.25 8.73 -29.13
C VAL A 53 0.92 10.05 -28.77
N PHE A 54 2.13 9.99 -28.21
CA PHE A 54 2.90 11.13 -27.72
C PHE A 54 4.34 11.07 -28.27
N PRO A 55 4.57 11.35 -29.56
CA PRO A 55 5.91 11.25 -30.18
C PRO A 55 6.98 12.07 -29.42
N ASP A 56 6.61 13.22 -28.89
CA ASP A 56 7.50 14.11 -28.13
C ASP A 56 7.86 13.57 -26.73
N ALA A 57 7.19 12.50 -26.27
CA ALA A 57 7.37 11.85 -24.97
C ALA A 57 7.92 10.41 -25.11
N ALA A 58 8.48 10.08 -26.26
CA ALA A 58 8.91 8.73 -26.61
C ALA A 58 10.32 8.37 -26.06
N ASP A 59 11.01 9.30 -25.42
CA ASP A 59 12.29 8.99 -24.78
C ASP A 59 12.08 8.08 -23.56
N SER A 60 13.07 7.23 -23.31
CA SER A 60 12.96 6.15 -22.30
C SER A 60 12.77 6.67 -20.87
N GLU A 61 13.23 7.87 -20.55
CA GLU A 61 13.10 8.50 -19.24
C GLU A 61 11.64 8.95 -19.02
N THR A 62 11.06 9.63 -20.01
CA THR A 62 9.66 10.08 -19.99
C THR A 62 8.70 8.89 -19.95
N VAL A 63 8.93 7.85 -20.75
CA VAL A 63 8.14 6.61 -20.73
C VAL A 63 8.18 5.98 -19.34
N GLY A 64 9.37 5.84 -18.76
CA GLY A 64 9.53 5.32 -17.40
C GLY A 64 8.77 6.14 -16.35
N LEU A 65 8.83 7.46 -16.44
CA LEU A 65 8.14 8.36 -15.52
C LEU A 65 6.61 8.28 -15.64
N LEU A 66 6.07 8.21 -16.88
CA LEU A 66 4.63 8.03 -17.11
C LEU A 66 4.11 6.70 -16.54
N LEU A 67 4.85 5.60 -16.77
CA LEU A 67 4.52 4.30 -16.21
C LEU A 67 4.64 4.27 -14.68
N ALA A 68 5.62 4.95 -14.11
CA ALA A 68 5.74 5.11 -12.66
C ALA A 68 4.56 5.89 -12.08
N CYS A 69 4.12 6.98 -12.73
CA CYS A 69 2.90 7.72 -12.34
C CYS A 69 1.66 6.84 -12.39
N TYR A 70 1.50 6.03 -13.46
CA TYR A 70 0.43 5.03 -13.56
C TYR A 70 0.45 4.06 -12.37
N LEU A 71 1.60 3.45 -12.06
CA LEU A 71 1.70 2.47 -10.97
C LEU A 71 1.38 3.08 -9.61
N LEU A 72 1.83 4.31 -9.36
CA LEU A 72 1.56 4.97 -8.09
C LEU A 72 0.12 5.44 -7.94
N ALA A 73 -0.48 5.91 -9.01
CA ALA A 73 -1.90 6.22 -9.03
C ALA A 73 -2.74 4.95 -8.82
N ALA A 74 -2.34 3.83 -9.44
CA ALA A 74 -2.97 2.53 -9.23
C ALA A 74 -2.81 2.06 -7.77
N ALA A 75 -1.62 2.18 -7.19
CA ALA A 75 -1.38 1.81 -5.79
C ALA A 75 -2.22 2.64 -4.81
N ALA A 76 -2.30 3.95 -5.01
CA ALA A 76 -3.07 4.84 -4.15
C ALA A 76 -4.58 4.58 -4.23
N SER A 77 -5.13 4.39 -5.43
CA SER A 77 -6.55 4.08 -5.61
C SER A 77 -6.88 2.66 -5.14
N HIS A 78 -6.04 1.66 -5.43
CA HIS A 78 -6.18 0.31 -4.90
C HIS A 78 -6.27 0.31 -3.36
N ALA A 79 -5.34 1.00 -2.67
CA ALA A 79 -5.29 1.10 -1.22
C ALA A 79 -6.59 1.68 -0.61
N VAL A 80 -7.33 2.50 -1.34
CA VAL A 80 -8.62 3.05 -0.92
C VAL A 80 -9.76 2.08 -1.22
N PHE A 81 -9.78 1.49 -2.41
CA PHE A 81 -10.88 0.63 -2.84
C PHE A 81 -10.86 -0.75 -2.21
N ASP A 82 -9.70 -1.25 -1.78
CA ASP A 82 -9.54 -2.51 -1.06
C ASP A 82 -10.34 -2.58 0.27
N PHE A 83 -10.68 -1.44 0.84
CA PHE A 83 -11.60 -1.39 1.99
C PHE A 83 -13.03 -1.83 1.65
N VAL A 84 -13.46 -1.77 0.39
CA VAL A 84 -14.83 -2.18 -0.01
C VAL A 84 -15.00 -3.70 0.16
N PRO A 85 -14.22 -4.56 -0.54
CA PRO A 85 -14.35 -6.01 -0.36
C PRO A 85 -13.94 -6.45 1.06
N SER A 86 -12.97 -5.78 1.69
CA SER A 86 -12.58 -6.06 3.07
C SER A 86 -13.73 -5.90 4.06
N VAL A 87 -14.53 -4.84 3.93
CA VAL A 87 -15.67 -4.57 4.81
C VAL A 87 -16.88 -5.42 4.44
N PHE A 88 -17.27 -5.47 3.16
CA PHE A 88 -18.54 -6.08 2.72
C PHE A 88 -18.44 -7.58 2.50
N LEU A 89 -17.30 -8.07 2.00
CA LEU A 89 -17.11 -9.49 1.70
C LEU A 89 -16.30 -10.23 2.78
N GLY A 90 -15.67 -9.50 3.71
CA GLY A 90 -14.74 -10.10 4.67
C GLY A 90 -13.51 -10.72 3.99
N ALA A 91 -13.14 -10.21 2.81
CA ALA A 91 -12.02 -10.67 1.99
C ALA A 91 -10.88 -9.63 2.03
N PRO A 92 -10.11 -9.56 3.13
CA PRO A 92 -9.03 -8.57 3.27
C PRO A 92 -7.78 -8.99 2.50
N THR A 93 -6.99 -7.99 2.11
CA THR A 93 -5.58 -8.16 1.77
C THR A 93 -4.71 -8.15 3.04
N GLU A 94 -3.39 -8.31 2.91
CA GLU A 94 -2.45 -8.22 4.02
C GLU A 94 -2.60 -6.89 4.80
N ASP A 95 -2.75 -5.79 4.08
CA ASP A 95 -2.86 -4.45 4.67
C ASP A 95 -4.21 -4.20 5.35
N THR A 96 -5.28 -4.80 4.85
CA THR A 96 -6.64 -4.60 5.36
C THR A 96 -7.13 -5.73 6.28
N ALA A 97 -6.32 -6.77 6.51
CA ALA A 97 -6.72 -7.92 7.34
C ALA A 97 -7.24 -7.52 8.74
N LEU A 98 -6.64 -6.51 9.35
CA LEU A 98 -7.08 -5.99 10.64
C LEU A 98 -8.31 -5.06 10.55
N ALA A 99 -8.64 -4.57 9.35
CA ALA A 99 -9.88 -3.82 9.10
C ALA A 99 -11.12 -4.71 9.14
N THR A 100 -10.96 -6.00 8.86
CA THR A 100 -12.09 -6.94 8.79
C THR A 100 -12.89 -6.96 10.08
N LEU A 101 -12.24 -7.04 11.25
CA LEU A 101 -12.98 -7.09 12.52
C LEU A 101 -13.76 -5.80 12.82
N PRO A 102 -13.16 -4.59 12.82
CA PRO A 102 -13.91 -3.36 13.09
C PRO A 102 -14.82 -2.97 11.93
N GLY A 103 -14.40 -3.17 10.68
CA GLY A 103 -15.22 -2.93 9.49
C GLY A 103 -16.45 -3.83 9.44
N HIS A 104 -16.27 -5.11 9.70
CA HIS A 104 -17.36 -6.09 9.72
C HIS A 104 -18.34 -5.85 10.89
N ARG A 105 -17.85 -5.41 12.07
CA ARG A 105 -18.73 -4.98 13.16
C ARG A 105 -19.61 -3.81 12.74
N LEU A 106 -19.07 -2.83 12.02
CA LEU A 106 -19.85 -1.72 11.49
C LEU A 106 -20.83 -2.19 10.41
N LEU A 107 -20.44 -3.13 9.55
CA LEU A 107 -21.34 -3.75 8.56
C LEU A 107 -22.54 -4.43 9.22
N LEU A 108 -22.31 -5.26 10.25
CA LEU A 108 -23.36 -5.99 10.96
C LEU A 108 -24.38 -5.09 11.69
N VAL A 109 -24.01 -3.85 12.02
CA VAL A 109 -24.95 -2.87 12.57
C VAL A 109 -25.50 -1.90 11.50
N GLY A 110 -25.35 -2.26 10.22
CA GLY A 110 -25.85 -1.48 9.08
C GLY A 110 -25.02 -0.22 8.76
N GLN A 111 -23.74 -0.15 9.18
CA GLN A 111 -22.84 1.00 8.99
C GLN A 111 -21.62 0.66 8.12
N GLY A 112 -21.70 -0.31 7.20
CA GLY A 112 -20.61 -0.70 6.32
C GLY A 112 -20.15 0.43 5.40
N ALA A 113 -21.08 1.15 4.78
CA ALA A 113 -20.80 2.33 3.97
C ALA A 113 -20.04 3.42 4.76
N LYS A 114 -20.39 3.61 6.04
CA LYS A 114 -19.69 4.53 6.94
C LYS A 114 -18.27 4.06 7.24
N ALA A 115 -18.05 2.75 7.38
CA ALA A 115 -16.72 2.19 7.60
C ALA A 115 -15.78 2.51 6.43
N VAL A 116 -16.20 2.26 5.18
CA VAL A 116 -15.45 2.58 3.97
C VAL A 116 -15.21 4.10 3.87
N ALA A 117 -16.23 4.91 4.11
CA ALA A 117 -16.12 6.36 4.03
C ALA A 117 -15.17 6.95 5.11
N LEU A 118 -15.06 6.32 6.30
CA LEU A 118 -14.08 6.69 7.32
C LEU A 118 -12.66 6.29 6.93
N ALA A 119 -12.48 5.11 6.33
CA ALA A 119 -11.19 4.70 5.77
C ALA A 119 -10.76 5.64 4.64
N ALA A 120 -11.66 5.98 3.72
CA ALA A 120 -11.42 6.96 2.66
C ALA A 120 -11.06 8.35 3.20
N ARG A 121 -11.70 8.81 4.27
CA ARG A 121 -11.31 10.04 4.99
C ARG A 121 -9.90 9.95 5.56
N GLY A 122 -9.58 8.81 6.19
CA GLY A 122 -8.24 8.51 6.68
C GLY A 122 -7.20 8.53 5.57
N ALA A 123 -7.54 7.99 4.41
CA ALA A 123 -6.69 7.97 3.22
C ALA A 123 -6.32 9.39 2.74
N VAL A 124 -7.30 10.28 2.63
CA VAL A 124 -7.06 11.68 2.22
C VAL A 124 -6.19 12.41 3.24
N LEU A 125 -6.53 12.31 4.53
CA LEU A 125 -5.75 12.93 5.58
C LEU A 125 -4.34 12.32 5.68
N GLY A 126 -4.23 11.00 5.54
CA GLY A 126 -2.97 10.28 5.54
C GLY A 126 -2.04 10.71 4.42
N THR A 127 -2.57 10.89 3.22
CA THR A 127 -1.83 11.44 2.07
C THR A 127 -1.36 12.87 2.36
N ALA A 128 -2.24 13.74 2.87
CA ALA A 128 -1.89 15.11 3.20
C ALA A 128 -0.80 15.19 4.28
N PHE A 129 -0.94 14.41 5.36
CA PHE A 129 0.08 14.39 6.42
C PHE A 129 1.38 13.69 5.99
N ALA A 130 1.32 12.72 5.08
CA ALA A 130 2.52 12.10 4.52
C ALA A 130 3.39 13.11 3.76
N LEU A 131 2.78 14.04 3.03
CA LEU A 131 3.52 15.15 2.38
C LEU A 131 4.23 16.04 3.41
N VAL A 132 3.60 16.31 4.56
CA VAL A 132 4.23 17.09 5.65
C VAL A 132 5.35 16.30 6.31
N VAL A 133 5.16 14.99 6.53
CA VAL A 133 6.15 14.10 7.17
C VAL A 133 7.35 13.82 6.25
N LEU A 134 7.21 14.04 4.95
CA LEU A 134 8.25 13.73 3.96
C LEU A 134 9.59 14.42 4.26
N ILE A 135 9.58 15.71 4.59
CA ILE A 135 10.80 16.48 4.88
C ILE A 135 11.49 15.97 6.16
N PRO A 136 10.81 15.90 7.33
CA PRO A 136 11.45 15.37 8.53
C PRO A 136 11.88 13.90 8.38
N LEU A 137 11.12 13.08 7.62
CA LEU A 137 11.51 11.71 7.35
C LEU A 137 12.80 11.63 6.53
N ARG A 138 12.96 12.49 5.51
CA ARG A 138 14.20 12.58 4.74
C ARG A 138 15.39 12.94 5.62
N LEU A 139 15.27 13.99 6.46
CA LEU A 139 16.34 14.42 7.38
C LEU A 139 16.69 13.33 8.40
N LEU A 140 15.76 12.47 8.74
CA LEU A 140 15.98 11.36 9.66
C LEU A 140 16.63 10.15 8.97
N LEU A 141 16.17 9.78 7.78
CA LEU A 141 16.61 8.55 7.10
C LEU A 141 17.89 8.72 6.31
N ALA A 142 18.09 9.89 5.70
CA ALA A 142 19.29 10.28 4.96
C ALA A 142 20.10 11.31 5.75
N ASP A 143 21.00 12.03 5.07
CA ASP A 143 21.75 13.14 5.70
C ASP A 143 20.80 14.21 6.29
N PRO A 144 21.09 14.74 7.49
CA PRO A 144 22.32 14.59 8.29
C PRO A 144 22.31 13.45 9.32
N VAL A 145 21.14 12.83 9.62
CA VAL A 145 21.05 11.81 10.71
C VAL A 145 21.49 10.44 10.22
N ASP A 146 21.17 10.10 8.96
CA ASP A 146 21.49 8.84 8.29
C ASP A 146 21.09 7.59 9.11
N LEU A 147 19.87 7.64 9.67
CA LEU A 147 19.33 6.55 10.48
C LEU A 147 19.22 5.25 9.69
N ALA A 148 18.92 5.32 8.40
CA ALA A 148 18.75 4.13 7.56
C ALA A 148 20.06 3.34 7.42
N ALA A 149 21.19 4.00 7.21
CA ALA A 149 22.49 3.35 7.13
C ALA A 149 22.91 2.78 8.50
N ARG A 150 22.72 3.56 9.57
CA ARG A 150 23.01 3.10 10.94
C ARG A 150 22.16 1.89 11.35
N PHE A 151 20.91 1.84 10.90
CA PHE A 151 19.99 0.74 11.21
C PHE A 151 20.27 -0.52 10.38
N ARG A 152 21.01 -0.42 9.27
CA ARG A 152 21.28 -1.54 8.35
C ARG A 152 21.90 -2.75 9.08
N SER A 153 22.88 -2.52 9.93
CA SER A 153 23.55 -3.58 10.73
C SER A 153 22.62 -4.20 11.79
N TRP A 154 21.63 -3.44 12.26
CA TRP A 154 20.67 -3.90 13.28
C TRP A 154 19.43 -4.56 12.68
N SER A 155 19.21 -4.43 11.36
CA SER A 155 17.99 -4.93 10.72
C SER A 155 17.74 -6.43 10.91
N PRO A 156 18.74 -7.34 10.92
CA PRO A 156 18.51 -8.76 11.21
C PRO A 156 18.02 -8.99 12.63
N LEU A 157 18.63 -8.31 13.62
CA LEU A 157 18.22 -8.39 15.02
C LEU A 157 16.82 -7.82 15.23
N PHE A 158 16.49 -6.73 14.55
CA PHE A 158 15.14 -6.16 14.55
C PHE A 158 14.11 -7.15 14.00
N LEU A 159 14.40 -7.85 12.90
CA LEU A 159 13.51 -8.87 12.34
C LEU A 159 13.33 -10.05 13.32
N ILE A 160 14.40 -10.53 13.94
CA ILE A 160 14.33 -11.56 14.98
C ILE A 160 13.45 -11.07 16.13
N PHE A 161 13.63 -9.83 16.57
CA PHE A 161 12.80 -9.24 17.63
C PHE A 161 11.33 -9.19 17.23
N VAL A 162 10.99 -8.74 16.01
CA VAL A 162 9.61 -8.68 15.51
C VAL A 162 8.98 -10.08 15.46
N ILE A 163 9.69 -11.07 14.91
CA ILE A 163 9.23 -12.46 14.84
C ILE A 163 9.00 -13.00 16.27
N SER A 164 9.97 -12.78 17.17
CA SER A 164 9.87 -13.21 18.56
C SER A 164 8.70 -12.55 19.30
N ALA A 165 8.47 -11.26 19.08
CA ALA A 165 7.36 -10.52 19.65
C ALA A 165 6.00 -11.03 19.15
N LEU A 166 5.89 -11.37 17.86
CA LEU A 166 4.70 -11.97 17.29
C LEU A 166 4.43 -13.36 17.89
N LEU A 167 5.45 -14.21 17.99
CA LEU A 167 5.30 -15.52 18.64
C LEU A 167 4.95 -15.40 20.12
N ALA A 168 5.57 -14.46 20.85
CA ALA A 168 5.25 -14.18 22.24
C ALA A 168 3.82 -13.66 22.43
N SER A 169 3.27 -12.92 21.46
CA SER A 169 1.88 -12.46 21.50
C SER A 169 0.88 -13.63 21.49
N GLU A 170 1.20 -14.72 20.78
CA GLU A 170 0.40 -15.95 20.74
C GLU A 170 0.53 -16.77 22.03
N ALA A 171 1.57 -16.57 22.83
CA ALA A 171 1.78 -17.28 24.09
C ALA A 171 0.87 -16.79 25.23
N ARG A 172 0.16 -15.68 25.05
CA ARG A 172 -0.78 -15.14 26.03
C ARG A 172 -1.87 -16.17 26.34
N GLY A 173 -1.96 -16.60 27.59
CA GLY A 173 -2.94 -17.61 28.05
C GLY A 173 -2.43 -19.06 28.02
N ARG A 174 -1.12 -19.30 28.05
CA ARG A 174 -0.48 -20.66 28.12
C ARG A 174 -0.91 -21.63 27.00
N ARG A 175 -1.24 -21.15 25.81
CA ARG A 175 -1.69 -21.99 24.69
C ARG A 175 -0.52 -22.35 23.77
N TRP A 176 0.41 -23.17 24.24
CA TRP A 176 1.61 -23.61 23.48
C TRP A 176 1.31 -24.14 22.07
N ARG A 177 0.14 -24.77 21.88
CA ARG A 177 -0.30 -25.22 20.54
C ARG A 177 -0.50 -24.06 19.56
N ARG A 178 -0.86 -22.86 20.02
CA ARG A 178 -0.96 -21.66 19.15
C ARG A 178 0.42 -21.16 18.77
N VAL A 179 1.31 -21.07 19.74
CA VAL A 179 2.72 -20.68 19.50
C VAL A 179 3.39 -21.66 18.53
N ALA A 180 3.22 -22.96 18.72
CA ALA A 180 3.76 -23.97 17.82
C ALA A 180 3.22 -23.85 16.38
N ARG A 181 1.92 -23.59 16.22
CA ARG A 181 1.31 -23.34 14.90
C ARG A 181 1.85 -22.06 14.25
N ALA A 182 1.94 -20.98 15.02
CA ALA A 182 2.51 -19.71 14.52
C ALA A 182 3.97 -19.88 14.11
N ALA A 183 4.78 -20.56 14.94
CA ALA A 183 6.17 -20.87 14.62
C ALA A 183 6.29 -21.75 13.37
N TRP A 184 5.42 -22.75 13.22
CA TRP A 184 5.37 -23.59 12.02
C TRP A 184 5.06 -22.77 10.75
N VAL A 185 4.05 -21.91 10.80
CA VAL A 185 3.69 -21.03 9.68
C VAL A 185 4.87 -20.10 9.31
N GLN A 186 5.51 -19.50 10.30
CA GLN A 186 6.70 -18.67 10.11
C GLN A 186 7.85 -19.45 9.45
N ALA A 187 8.12 -20.68 9.95
CA ALA A 187 9.18 -21.51 9.41
C ALA A 187 8.90 -21.92 7.94
N VAL A 188 7.67 -22.36 7.64
CA VAL A 188 7.26 -22.73 6.29
C VAL A 188 7.32 -21.53 5.34
N ALA A 189 6.82 -20.36 5.77
CA ALA A 189 6.90 -19.13 4.98
C ALA A 189 8.37 -18.71 4.71
N GLY A 190 9.23 -18.83 5.72
CA GLY A 190 10.66 -18.54 5.58
C GLY A 190 11.35 -19.49 4.64
N LEU A 191 11.11 -20.80 4.73
CA LEU A 191 11.65 -21.81 3.84
C LEU A 191 11.16 -21.60 2.40
N LEU A 192 9.87 -21.31 2.22
CA LEU A 192 9.32 -21.00 0.91
C LEU A 192 9.99 -19.74 0.31
N GLY A 193 10.17 -18.68 1.12
CA GLY A 193 10.88 -17.47 0.69
C GLY A 193 12.32 -17.77 0.24
N ILE A 194 13.06 -18.59 0.99
CA ILE A 194 14.42 -19.02 0.64
C ILE A 194 14.39 -19.82 -0.69
N ALA A 195 13.48 -20.78 -0.80
CA ALA A 195 13.34 -21.60 -1.99
C ALA A 195 13.05 -20.77 -3.24
N VAL A 196 12.14 -19.84 -3.14
CA VAL A 196 11.69 -19.00 -4.26
C VAL A 196 12.74 -17.95 -4.63
N LEU A 197 13.32 -17.25 -3.65
CA LEU A 197 14.23 -16.13 -3.91
C LEU A 197 15.68 -16.55 -4.16
N ARG A 198 16.07 -17.78 -3.78
CA ARG A 198 17.42 -18.33 -4.01
C ARG A 198 17.55 -19.22 -5.25
N GLY A 199 16.58 -19.18 -6.15
CA GLY A 199 16.70 -19.81 -7.46
C GLY A 199 16.34 -21.29 -7.54
N LEU A 200 15.60 -21.84 -6.56
CA LEU A 200 14.97 -23.15 -6.70
C LEU A 200 13.72 -23.08 -7.60
N SER A 201 13.27 -21.87 -7.95
CA SER A 201 12.24 -21.65 -8.95
C SER A 201 12.86 -21.58 -10.36
N PRO A 202 12.21 -22.13 -11.39
CA PRO A 202 12.62 -21.95 -12.78
C PRO A 202 12.37 -20.50 -13.27
N LEU A 203 11.64 -19.70 -12.52
CA LEU A 203 11.38 -18.29 -12.79
C LEU A 203 12.39 -17.44 -12.05
N ASP A 204 12.80 -16.32 -12.65
CA ASP A 204 13.66 -15.37 -12.00
C ASP A 204 12.94 -14.63 -10.84
N SER A 205 13.70 -14.04 -9.92
CA SER A 205 13.18 -13.46 -8.69
C SER A 205 12.18 -12.31 -8.90
N GLY A 206 12.19 -11.66 -10.06
CA GLY A 206 11.25 -10.59 -10.39
C GLY A 206 9.90 -11.14 -10.83
N THR A 207 9.87 -12.22 -11.58
CA THR A 207 8.65 -12.79 -12.14
C THR A 207 7.97 -13.80 -11.22
N VAL A 208 8.70 -14.46 -10.33
CA VAL A 208 8.18 -15.51 -9.44
C VAL A 208 7.17 -14.99 -8.40
N LEU A 209 7.25 -13.73 -8.02
CA LEU A 209 6.36 -13.16 -7.00
C LEU A 209 4.90 -13.09 -7.49
N PHE A 210 4.67 -12.87 -8.79
CA PHE A 210 3.32 -12.84 -9.34
C PHE A 210 2.55 -14.15 -9.14
N PRO A 211 3.01 -15.31 -9.65
CA PRO A 211 2.30 -16.57 -9.42
C PRO A 211 2.28 -16.99 -7.95
N LEU A 212 3.32 -16.65 -7.17
CA LEU A 212 3.37 -16.95 -5.75
C LEU A 212 2.23 -16.24 -4.98
N PHE A 213 2.10 -14.93 -5.12
CA PHE A 213 1.06 -14.17 -4.41
C PHE A 213 -0.33 -14.46 -4.96
N SER A 214 -0.48 -14.60 -6.27
CA SER A 214 -1.77 -15.00 -6.85
C SER A 214 -2.22 -16.37 -6.37
N GLY A 215 -1.30 -17.34 -6.29
CA GLY A 215 -1.57 -18.70 -5.83
C GLY A 215 -1.83 -18.81 -4.33
N LEU A 216 -1.09 -18.07 -3.49
CA LEU A 216 -1.24 -18.17 -2.04
C LEU A 216 -2.39 -17.31 -1.48
N PHE A 217 -2.67 -16.17 -2.09
CA PHE A 217 -3.65 -15.21 -1.56
C PHE A 217 -4.82 -14.97 -2.51
N GLY A 218 -4.56 -14.73 -3.79
CA GLY A 218 -5.59 -14.40 -4.77
C GLY A 218 -6.58 -15.53 -4.99
N ILE A 219 -6.09 -16.66 -5.50
CA ILE A 219 -6.92 -17.82 -5.83
C ILE A 219 -7.66 -18.37 -4.59
N PRO A 220 -6.98 -18.62 -3.43
CA PRO A 220 -7.69 -19.10 -2.25
C PRO A 220 -8.76 -18.13 -1.75
N SER A 221 -8.51 -16.82 -1.79
CA SER A 221 -9.51 -15.82 -1.36
C SER A 221 -10.74 -15.83 -2.25
N LEU A 222 -10.55 -15.94 -3.58
CA LEU A 222 -11.66 -16.04 -4.53
C LEU A 222 -12.43 -17.35 -4.37
N LEU A 223 -11.74 -18.50 -4.23
CA LEU A 223 -12.36 -19.80 -4.02
C LEU A 223 -13.14 -19.84 -2.70
N PHE A 224 -12.58 -19.27 -1.64
CA PHE A 224 -13.25 -19.18 -0.36
C PHE A 224 -14.48 -18.28 -0.44
N GLY A 225 -14.38 -17.14 -1.13
CA GLY A 225 -15.52 -16.25 -1.41
C GLY A 225 -16.65 -16.95 -2.17
N LEU A 226 -16.31 -17.75 -3.18
CA LEU A 226 -17.27 -18.55 -3.95
C LEU A 226 -17.90 -19.70 -3.12
N ALA A 227 -17.11 -20.33 -2.27
CA ALA A 227 -17.58 -21.44 -1.42
C ALA A 227 -18.36 -20.96 -0.19
N SER A 228 -18.16 -19.74 0.25
CA SER A 228 -18.86 -19.14 1.38
C SER A 228 -20.29 -18.80 0.96
N ARG A 229 -21.27 -19.34 1.67
CA ARG A 229 -22.65 -18.84 1.53
C ARG A 229 -22.66 -17.39 2.00
N ALA A 230 -23.01 -16.47 1.12
CA ALA A 230 -23.25 -15.08 1.50
C ALA A 230 -24.33 -15.07 2.60
N GLY A 231 -23.96 -14.71 3.80
CA GLY A 231 -24.94 -14.39 4.84
C GLY A 231 -25.69 -13.13 4.39
N ASP A 232 -26.94 -12.98 4.84
CA ASP A 232 -27.71 -11.78 4.56
C ASP A 232 -26.98 -10.56 5.11
N ILE A 233 -26.57 -9.66 4.21
CA ILE A 233 -25.98 -8.38 4.61
C ILE A 233 -27.13 -7.54 5.16
N PRO A 234 -27.06 -7.07 6.42
CA PRO A 234 -28.10 -6.20 6.99
C PRO A 234 -28.32 -4.97 6.12
N ALA A 235 -29.55 -4.45 6.09
CA ALA A 235 -29.86 -3.20 5.40
C ALA A 235 -28.90 -2.08 5.87
N GLN A 236 -28.21 -1.46 4.92
CA GLN A 236 -27.20 -0.44 5.24
C GLN A 236 -27.85 0.92 5.40
N ARG A 237 -27.46 1.64 6.46
CA ARG A 237 -27.90 3.02 6.71
C ARG A 237 -27.00 3.98 5.96
N ILE A 238 -27.56 4.73 5.03
CA ILE A 238 -26.86 5.77 4.27
C ILE A 238 -26.92 7.06 5.10
N GLU A 239 -25.99 7.21 6.01
CA GLU A 239 -25.85 8.45 6.80
C GLU A 239 -24.74 9.32 6.19
N PRO A 240 -24.94 10.65 6.11
CA PRO A 240 -23.86 11.54 5.74
C PRO A 240 -22.74 11.44 6.80
N LEU A 241 -21.49 11.44 6.34
CA LEU A 241 -20.36 11.52 7.27
C LEU A 241 -20.48 12.81 8.08
N ARG A 242 -20.37 12.70 9.40
CA ARG A 242 -20.23 13.86 10.27
C ARG A 242 -19.07 14.74 9.82
N ARG A 243 -19.10 16.03 10.16
CA ARG A 243 -17.98 16.94 9.92
C ARG A 243 -16.68 16.37 10.50
N LEU A 244 -15.55 16.77 9.92
CA LEU A 244 -14.22 16.38 10.38
C LEU A 244 -14.04 16.74 11.86
N SER A 245 -13.66 15.76 12.69
CA SER A 245 -13.44 15.95 14.12
C SER A 245 -11.95 15.96 14.45
N ARG A 246 -11.62 16.51 15.62
CA ARG A 246 -10.25 16.44 16.16
C ARG A 246 -9.77 15.01 16.32
N ASP A 247 -10.66 14.07 16.65
CA ASP A 247 -10.33 12.66 16.79
C ASP A 247 -9.99 12.02 15.44
N ASP A 248 -10.66 12.42 14.34
CA ASP A 248 -10.33 11.95 13.00
C ASP A 248 -8.93 12.43 12.60
N VAL A 249 -8.61 13.70 12.85
CA VAL A 249 -7.29 14.28 12.58
C VAL A 249 -6.21 13.57 13.42
N ALA A 250 -6.43 13.39 14.70
CA ALA A 250 -5.48 12.70 15.58
C ALA A 250 -5.28 11.24 15.16
N SER A 251 -6.34 10.56 14.72
CA SER A 251 -6.28 9.19 14.20
C SER A 251 -5.49 9.12 12.91
N ALA A 252 -5.70 10.07 12.00
CA ALA A 252 -4.97 10.15 10.75
C ALA A 252 -3.48 10.44 10.95
N ILE A 253 -3.12 11.36 11.86
CA ILE A 253 -1.72 11.63 12.22
C ILE A 253 -1.04 10.37 12.74
N ARG A 254 -1.69 9.63 13.65
CA ARG A 254 -1.16 8.36 14.17
C ARG A 254 -0.98 7.32 13.07
N GLY A 255 -1.97 7.19 12.19
CA GLY A 255 -1.90 6.31 11.03
C GLY A 255 -0.74 6.69 10.11
N THR A 256 -0.57 7.99 9.83
CA THR A 256 0.53 8.48 8.99
C THR A 256 1.90 8.20 9.59
N LEU A 257 2.08 8.43 10.90
CA LEU A 257 3.34 8.13 11.58
C LEU A 257 3.64 6.62 11.60
N ALA A 258 2.61 5.80 11.75
CA ALA A 258 2.73 4.35 11.64
C ALA A 258 3.12 3.94 10.20
N GLY A 259 2.46 4.50 9.18
CA GLY A 259 2.78 4.28 7.78
C GLY A 259 4.20 4.76 7.42
N ALA A 260 4.63 5.89 7.96
CA ALA A 260 6.00 6.37 7.82
C ALA A 260 7.02 5.38 8.40
N SER A 261 6.71 4.73 9.53
CA SER A 261 7.57 3.68 10.10
C SER A 261 7.62 2.44 9.19
N VAL A 262 6.47 2.00 8.67
CA VAL A 262 6.38 0.86 7.74
C VAL A 262 7.14 1.11 6.46
N SER A 263 7.14 2.34 5.94
CA SER A 263 7.73 2.66 4.64
C SER A 263 9.23 2.36 4.52
N TRP A 264 9.97 2.24 5.63
CA TRP A 264 11.40 1.96 5.63
C TRP A 264 11.85 0.79 6.52
N LEU A 265 11.08 0.45 7.58
CA LEU A 265 11.42 -0.65 8.50
C LEU A 265 11.08 -2.01 7.87
N PRO A 266 11.99 -3.00 7.90
CA PRO A 266 11.72 -4.33 7.37
C PRO A 266 10.72 -5.11 8.26
N GLY A 267 9.90 -5.97 7.65
CA GLY A 267 9.04 -6.93 8.36
C GLY A 267 7.81 -6.35 9.05
N LEU A 268 7.47 -5.08 8.81
CA LEU A 268 6.23 -4.47 9.29
C LEU A 268 5.22 -4.35 8.14
N SER A 269 4.03 -4.92 8.31
CA SER A 269 2.89 -4.65 7.42
C SER A 269 2.10 -3.43 7.90
N GLY A 270 1.32 -2.83 7.00
CA GLY A 270 0.44 -1.71 7.31
C GLY A 270 -0.55 -2.04 8.43
N GLY A 271 -1.11 -3.24 8.41
CA GLY A 271 -1.99 -3.74 9.45
C GLY A 271 -1.32 -3.85 10.83
N ALA A 272 -0.11 -4.42 10.89
CA ALA A 272 0.66 -4.50 12.13
C ALA A 272 0.96 -3.10 12.71
N ALA A 273 1.34 -2.15 11.85
CA ALA A 273 1.60 -0.77 12.27
C ALA A 273 0.35 -0.06 12.77
N ALA A 274 -0.81 -0.25 12.12
CA ALA A 274 -2.08 0.29 12.58
C ALA A 274 -2.45 -0.24 13.97
N THR A 275 -2.22 -1.54 14.20
CA THR A 275 -2.45 -2.15 15.52
C THR A 275 -1.53 -1.55 16.57
N LEU A 276 -0.23 -1.43 16.29
CA LEU A 276 0.73 -0.82 17.20
C LEU A 276 0.37 0.65 17.50
N ALA A 277 -0.04 1.41 16.48
CA ALA A 277 -0.50 2.78 16.64
C ALA A 277 -1.75 2.89 17.52
N SER A 278 -2.59 1.86 17.53
CA SER A 278 -3.80 1.79 18.35
C SER A 278 -3.57 1.40 19.81
N LEU A 279 -2.51 0.62 20.09
CA LEU A 279 -2.21 0.09 21.43
C LEU A 279 -1.67 1.14 22.41
N ARG A 280 -1.13 2.25 21.93
CA ARG A 280 -0.44 3.27 22.75
C ARG A 280 -1.39 4.24 23.46
N LEU A 281 -2.69 3.99 23.47
CA LEU A 281 -3.69 4.91 24.00
C LEU A 281 -4.15 4.50 25.40
N ARG A 282 -4.27 5.49 26.28
CA ARG A 282 -4.94 5.35 27.59
C ARG A 282 -6.40 4.87 27.48
N LYS A 283 -7.03 5.04 26.30
CA LYS A 283 -8.37 4.53 25.98
C LYS A 283 -8.30 3.74 24.66
N PRO A 284 -8.93 2.57 24.56
CA PRO A 284 -9.04 1.83 23.32
C PRO A 284 -9.70 2.70 22.24
N ILE A 285 -9.15 2.66 21.03
CA ILE A 285 -9.76 3.34 19.88
C ILE A 285 -11.02 2.57 19.49
N GLY A 286 -12.13 3.28 19.27
CA GLY A 286 -13.36 2.70 18.76
C GLY A 286 -13.22 2.26 17.28
N PRO A 287 -14.14 1.39 16.79
CA PRO A 287 -14.09 0.90 15.41
C PRO A 287 -14.03 2.02 14.35
N THR A 288 -14.73 3.12 14.58
CA THR A 288 -14.77 4.27 13.67
C THR A 288 -13.42 4.97 13.54
N GLN A 289 -12.74 5.24 14.65
CA GLN A 289 -11.41 5.86 14.65
C GLN A 289 -10.36 4.90 14.08
N PHE A 290 -10.49 3.60 14.34
CA PHE A 290 -9.59 2.59 13.79
C PHE A 290 -9.65 2.53 12.26
N MET A 291 -10.83 2.68 11.64
CA MET A 291 -10.97 2.78 10.19
C MET A 291 -10.23 4.00 9.62
N VAL A 292 -10.26 5.14 10.31
CA VAL A 292 -9.48 6.33 9.91
C VAL A 292 -7.97 6.07 10.02
N VAL A 293 -7.51 5.42 11.11
CA VAL A 293 -6.09 5.03 11.26
C VAL A 293 -5.64 4.15 10.11
N LEU A 294 -6.40 3.10 9.79
CA LEU A 294 -6.08 2.16 8.72
C LEU A 294 -6.00 2.83 7.36
N GLY A 295 -6.98 3.66 7.01
CA GLY A 295 -6.94 4.40 5.75
C GLY A 295 -5.72 5.32 5.65
N ALA A 296 -5.35 5.98 6.75
CA ALA A 296 -4.16 6.83 6.79
C ALA A 296 -2.86 6.00 6.71
N VAL A 297 -2.77 4.83 7.37
CA VAL A 297 -1.63 3.92 7.24
C VAL A 297 -1.45 3.49 5.80
N SER A 298 -2.52 3.00 5.16
CA SER A 298 -2.47 2.41 3.83
C SER A 298 -1.93 3.40 2.78
N THR A 299 -2.51 4.60 2.70
CA THR A 299 -2.08 5.60 1.71
C THR A 299 -0.75 6.26 2.05
N SER A 300 -0.47 6.54 3.33
CA SER A 300 0.83 7.10 3.72
C SER A 300 1.96 6.10 3.50
N THR A 301 1.74 4.81 3.74
CA THR A 301 2.72 3.76 3.42
C THR A 301 3.01 3.72 1.92
N SER A 302 1.97 3.73 1.07
CA SER A 302 2.12 3.71 -0.39
C SER A 302 2.94 4.91 -0.88
N LEU A 303 2.58 6.13 -0.44
CA LEU A 303 3.27 7.36 -0.83
C LEU A 303 4.71 7.41 -0.30
N LEU A 304 4.90 7.15 0.99
CA LEU A 304 6.21 7.27 1.63
C LEU A 304 7.16 6.14 1.23
N SER A 305 6.69 4.95 0.86
CA SER A 305 7.54 3.88 0.33
C SER A 305 8.28 4.30 -0.95
N VAL A 306 7.61 5.08 -1.80
CA VAL A 306 8.24 5.66 -2.99
C VAL A 306 9.17 6.79 -2.62
N ALA A 307 8.74 7.70 -1.73
CA ALA A 307 9.63 8.76 -1.27
C ALA A 307 10.91 8.21 -0.62
N VAL A 308 10.78 7.15 0.19
CA VAL A 308 11.91 6.45 0.81
C VAL A 308 12.84 5.81 -0.23
N LEU A 309 12.30 5.28 -1.34
CA LEU A 309 13.13 4.82 -2.45
C LEU A 309 14.08 5.92 -2.93
N PHE A 310 13.59 7.15 -3.09
CA PHE A 310 14.43 8.30 -3.48
C PHE A 310 15.40 8.78 -2.38
N MET A 311 15.04 8.60 -1.10
CA MET A 311 15.88 9.03 0.03
C MET A 311 17.07 8.11 0.30
N ILE A 312 16.84 6.79 0.28
CA ILE A 312 17.82 5.79 0.70
C ILE A 312 18.07 4.70 -0.35
N GLN A 313 17.56 4.87 -1.57
CA GLN A 313 17.72 3.96 -2.72
C GLN A 313 17.34 2.51 -2.39
N ARG A 314 16.30 2.34 -1.57
CA ARG A 314 15.84 1.03 -1.12
C ARG A 314 14.33 0.88 -1.31
N ALA A 315 13.95 0.07 -2.29
CA ALA A 315 12.55 -0.30 -2.51
C ALA A 315 12.04 -1.23 -1.41
N ARG A 316 10.81 -1.01 -0.95
CA ARG A 316 10.17 -1.78 0.12
C ARG A 316 8.93 -2.55 -0.32
N SER A 317 8.35 -2.19 -1.45
CA SER A 317 7.16 -2.84 -2.02
C SER A 317 7.44 -3.24 -3.45
N GLY A 318 6.69 -4.22 -3.99
CA GLY A 318 6.81 -4.59 -5.41
C GLY A 318 6.55 -3.42 -6.35
N ALA A 319 5.60 -2.55 -6.02
CA ALA A 319 5.38 -1.31 -6.77
C ALA A 319 6.59 -0.37 -6.72
N ALA A 320 7.25 -0.23 -5.56
CA ALA A 320 8.46 0.60 -5.45
C ALA A 320 9.66 -0.01 -6.20
N VAL A 321 9.79 -1.36 -6.23
CA VAL A 321 10.77 -2.05 -7.07
C VAL A 321 10.51 -1.75 -8.54
N ALA A 322 9.27 -1.89 -8.99
CA ALA A 322 8.92 -1.61 -10.37
C ALA A 322 9.17 -0.14 -10.76
N VAL A 323 8.89 0.81 -9.86
CA VAL A 323 9.22 2.22 -10.08
C VAL A 323 10.73 2.43 -10.19
N ALA A 324 11.54 1.74 -9.36
CA ALA A 324 13.00 1.80 -9.47
C ALA A 324 13.51 1.27 -10.82
N ASP A 325 12.94 0.16 -11.31
CA ASP A 325 13.32 -0.46 -12.59
C ASP A 325 12.84 0.35 -13.82
N LEU A 326 11.74 1.09 -13.69
CA LEU A 326 11.21 1.98 -14.72
C LEU A 326 12.01 3.26 -14.86
N LEU A 327 12.47 3.81 -13.74
CA LEU A 327 13.30 5.01 -13.70
C LEU A 327 14.75 4.60 -13.96
N ILE A 328 15.22 4.84 -15.18
CA ILE A 328 16.57 4.47 -15.63
C ILE A 328 17.59 5.13 -14.70
N ASP A 329 18.44 4.28 -14.11
CA ASP A 329 19.57 4.69 -13.28
C ASP A 329 19.18 5.50 -12.01
N PRO A 330 18.75 4.83 -10.93
CA PRO A 330 18.60 5.46 -9.62
C PRO A 330 19.86 6.21 -9.12
N GLY A 331 21.04 5.87 -9.65
CA GLY A 331 22.30 6.59 -9.38
C GLY A 331 22.33 8.02 -9.92
N ARG A 332 21.53 8.32 -10.96
CA ARG A 332 21.35 9.71 -11.47
C ARG A 332 20.49 10.58 -10.56
N TRP A 333 19.94 10.04 -9.52
CA TRP A 333 19.19 10.80 -8.50
C TRP A 333 20.09 11.78 -7.71
N SER A 334 21.37 11.79 -7.98
CA SER A 334 22.28 12.86 -7.59
C SER A 334 22.05 14.18 -8.36
N ASN A 335 21.23 14.19 -9.42
CA ASN A 335 20.90 15.42 -10.11
C ASN A 335 19.97 16.27 -9.22
N PRO A 336 20.41 17.46 -8.77
CA PRO A 336 19.69 18.26 -7.79
C PRO A 336 18.36 18.85 -8.31
N ILE A 337 18.10 18.77 -9.62
CA ILE A 337 16.89 19.32 -10.25
C ILE A 337 15.98 18.19 -10.75
N ALA A 338 16.50 17.23 -11.50
CA ALA A 338 15.68 16.19 -12.12
C ALA A 338 15.05 15.24 -11.08
N THR A 339 15.78 14.87 -10.04
CA THR A 339 15.29 13.97 -8.98
C THR A 339 14.12 14.56 -8.19
N PRO A 340 14.20 15.79 -7.66
CA PRO A 340 13.07 16.41 -6.99
C PRO A 340 11.85 16.60 -7.89
N ALA A 341 12.05 16.93 -9.17
CA ALA A 341 10.97 17.11 -10.13
C ALA A 341 10.22 15.78 -10.40
N SER A 342 10.96 14.70 -10.64
CA SER A 342 10.37 13.36 -10.82
C SER A 342 9.62 12.92 -9.58
N LEU A 343 10.20 13.06 -8.38
CA LEU A 343 9.54 12.76 -7.13
C LEU A 343 8.26 13.61 -6.96
N LEU A 344 8.31 14.89 -7.24
CA LEU A 344 7.14 15.76 -7.15
C LEU A 344 6.00 15.29 -8.06
N LEU A 345 6.29 14.93 -9.30
CA LEU A 345 5.29 14.39 -10.22
C LEU A 345 4.66 13.09 -9.70
N LEU A 346 5.46 12.18 -9.16
CA LEU A 346 4.99 10.94 -8.55
C LEU A 346 4.09 11.22 -7.34
N LEU A 347 4.45 12.18 -6.49
CA LEU A 347 3.64 12.59 -5.34
C LEU A 347 2.33 13.25 -5.79
N VAL A 348 2.35 14.07 -6.84
CA VAL A 348 1.15 14.68 -7.43
C VAL A 348 0.23 13.61 -8.00
N ALA A 349 0.76 12.62 -8.76
CA ALA A 349 -0.03 11.51 -9.27
C ALA A 349 -0.71 10.72 -8.13
N THR A 350 0.02 10.41 -7.06
CA THR A 350 -0.51 9.72 -5.87
C THR A 350 -1.60 10.55 -5.17
N GLY A 351 -1.35 11.86 -5.00
CA GLY A 351 -2.31 12.79 -4.39
C GLY A 351 -3.61 12.92 -5.19
N LEU A 352 -3.51 13.11 -6.51
CA LEU A 352 -4.66 13.16 -7.42
C LEU A 352 -5.44 11.84 -7.39
N ALA A 353 -4.76 10.71 -7.44
CA ALA A 353 -5.40 9.40 -7.36
C ALA A 353 -6.17 9.23 -6.06
N THR A 354 -5.58 9.56 -4.91
CA THR A 354 -6.29 9.51 -3.61
C THR A 354 -7.48 10.46 -3.56
N ALA A 355 -7.33 11.68 -4.09
CA ALA A 355 -8.41 12.68 -4.12
C ALA A 355 -9.60 12.24 -4.97
N ILE A 356 -9.36 11.49 -6.05
CA ILE A 356 -10.41 10.90 -6.89
C ILE A 356 -10.99 9.63 -6.25
N ALA A 357 -10.14 8.73 -5.80
CA ALA A 357 -10.53 7.41 -5.30
C ALA A 357 -11.36 7.50 -4.00
N ALA A 358 -10.97 8.36 -3.06
CA ALA A 358 -11.60 8.41 -1.75
C ALA A 358 -13.12 8.78 -1.79
N PRO A 359 -13.55 9.86 -2.46
CA PRO A 359 -14.97 10.17 -2.56
C PRO A 359 -15.73 9.14 -3.40
N LEU A 360 -15.09 8.54 -4.41
CA LEU A 360 -15.70 7.52 -5.25
C LEU A 360 -15.93 6.21 -4.47
N ALA A 361 -14.96 5.74 -3.71
CA ALA A 361 -15.12 4.56 -2.85
C ALA A 361 -16.22 4.77 -1.81
N ALA A 362 -16.28 5.95 -1.19
CA ALA A 362 -17.33 6.31 -0.26
C ALA A 362 -18.73 6.38 -0.91
N ARG A 363 -18.83 6.64 -2.22
CA ARG A 363 -20.09 6.60 -2.97
C ARG A 363 -20.49 5.18 -3.36
N ILE A 364 -19.55 4.39 -3.87
CA ILE A 364 -19.81 2.99 -4.29
C ILE A 364 -20.21 2.11 -3.10
N ALA A 365 -19.69 2.39 -1.91
CA ALA A 365 -20.04 1.66 -0.69
C ALA A 365 -21.46 1.98 -0.16
N ARG A 366 -22.16 2.95 -0.75
CA ARG A 366 -23.56 3.31 -0.37
C ARG A 366 -24.57 2.45 -1.08
#